data_d384d8c6281dacf306e54e7184921387
#
_entry.id   d384d8c6281dacf306e54e7184921387
#
_cell.length_a   1.000
_cell.length_b   1.000
_cell.length_c   1.000
_cell.angle_alpha   90.00
_cell.angle_beta   90.00
_cell.angle_gamma   90.00
#
_symmetry.space_group_name_H-M   'P 1'
#
loop_
_entity.id
_entity.type
_entity.pdbx_description
1 polymer ?
#
loop_
_entity_poly.entity_id
_entity_poly.type
_entity_poly.pdbx_seq_one_letter_code
_entity_poly.pdbx_strand_id
1 'polypeptide(L)'
;EGAFSLVITTNDSLVGVRDPQGFRPLCLGKTENGYVLSSESCAFDAIKAEFIRHIDPGEMVIIDDSGVRSTIYAEPEKIDKKLCVFEYIYFARGDSHIDGQSVYQSRLNMGRELYNETKYDADIVMSIPDSGTTAALGYARASGIPFAEGLVKNRYSGRTFIKPNQEERELAVRMKLNALPHIVGGKRIVLIDDSIVRGTTSGIIVKMLKEAGAKEIYMCISSPTIEYSCHYGIDTSVRKELIAATHTCLLYTSPSPRDRTRS
;
A
#
# COMPACT_ATOMS: atom_id res chain seq x y z
N GLU A 1 9.39 7.90 22.58
CA GLU A 1 9.43 8.43 21.19
C GLU A 1 9.29 7.30 20.22
N GLY A 2 8.53 7.50 19.12
CA GLY A 2 8.29 6.48 18.10
C GLY A 2 6.90 6.59 17.49
N ALA A 3 6.62 5.74 16.50
CA ALA A 3 5.32 5.61 15.87
C ALA A 3 4.53 4.52 16.59
N PHE A 4 3.41 4.88 17.19
CA PHE A 4 2.54 3.92 17.85
C PHE A 4 1.08 4.33 17.84
N SER A 5 0.24 3.32 17.86
CA SER A 5 -1.18 3.41 18.11
C SER A 5 -1.50 2.26 19.06
N LEU A 6 -1.82 2.59 20.30
CA LEU A 6 -1.96 1.59 21.38
C LEU A 6 -3.41 1.50 21.81
N VAL A 7 -3.86 0.29 22.07
CA VAL A 7 -5.10 -0.01 22.76
C VAL A 7 -4.76 -0.84 23.99
N ILE A 8 -5.11 -0.35 25.17
CA ILE A 8 -4.77 -0.95 26.46
C ILE A 8 -6.08 -1.23 27.19
N THR A 9 -6.24 -2.45 27.67
CA THR A 9 -7.37 -2.88 28.51
C THR A 9 -6.91 -3.04 29.94
N THR A 10 -7.64 -2.44 30.88
CA THR A 10 -7.53 -2.68 32.31
C THR A 10 -8.78 -3.41 32.81
N ASN A 11 -8.91 -3.64 34.13
CA ASN A 11 -10.12 -4.24 34.69
C ASN A 11 -11.36 -3.33 34.50
N ASP A 12 -11.16 -2.01 34.49
CA ASP A 12 -12.24 -1.04 34.59
C ASP A 12 -12.28 -0.06 33.38
N SER A 13 -11.31 -0.14 32.47
CA SER A 13 -11.23 0.80 31.37
C SER A 13 -10.58 0.25 30.11
N LEU A 14 -10.94 0.84 28.97
CA LEU A 14 -10.29 0.72 27.67
C LEU A 14 -9.63 2.04 27.32
N VAL A 15 -8.33 2.02 27.02
CA VAL A 15 -7.55 3.23 26.76
C VAL A 15 -6.97 3.17 25.35
N GLY A 16 -7.20 4.22 24.55
CA GLY A 16 -6.58 4.42 23.25
C GLY A 16 -5.55 5.54 23.30
N VAL A 17 -4.35 5.32 22.75
CA VAL A 17 -3.29 6.33 22.74
C VAL A 17 -2.67 6.41 21.36
N ARG A 18 -2.61 7.61 20.79
CA ARG A 18 -1.96 7.87 19.50
C ARG A 18 -0.69 8.67 19.70
N ASP A 19 0.39 8.31 18.99
CA ASP A 19 1.67 9.00 19.10
C ASP A 19 1.58 10.51 18.76
N PRO A 20 2.50 11.35 19.27
CA PRO A 20 2.44 12.81 19.09
C PRO A 20 2.53 13.28 17.63
N GLN A 21 3.12 12.49 16.74
CA GLN A 21 3.16 12.78 15.31
C GLN A 21 1.98 12.16 14.55
N GLY A 22 1.24 11.24 15.19
CA GLY A 22 0.11 10.56 14.56
C GLY A 22 0.50 9.71 13.35
N PHE A 23 1.69 9.07 13.37
CA PHE A 23 2.18 8.24 12.27
C PHE A 23 1.23 7.10 11.92
N ARG A 24 0.58 6.52 12.94
CA ARG A 24 -0.38 5.45 12.77
C ARG A 24 -1.78 5.93 13.12
N PRO A 25 -2.81 5.51 12.35
CA PRO A 25 -4.18 5.93 12.61
C PRO A 25 -4.75 5.24 13.85
N LEU A 26 -5.70 5.92 14.50
CA LEU A 26 -6.55 5.37 15.56
C LEU A 26 -7.90 6.06 15.49
N CYS A 27 -8.98 5.27 15.61
CA CYS A 27 -10.35 5.74 15.49
C CYS A 27 -11.17 5.32 16.70
N LEU A 28 -12.17 6.13 17.04
CA LEU A 28 -13.20 5.86 18.03
C LEU A 28 -14.52 5.63 17.30
N GLY A 29 -15.20 4.55 17.65
CA GLY A 29 -16.55 4.21 17.21
C GLY A 29 -17.45 3.85 18.37
N LYS A 30 -18.75 3.67 18.08
CA LYS A 30 -19.78 3.34 19.06
C LYS A 30 -20.70 2.25 18.53
N THR A 31 -20.98 1.25 19.35
CA THR A 31 -22.05 0.27 19.15
C THR A 31 -23.19 0.51 20.13
N GLU A 32 -24.27 -0.26 20.03
CA GLU A 32 -25.35 -0.25 21.03
C GLU A 32 -24.85 -0.62 22.44
N ASN A 33 -23.79 -1.44 22.53
CA ASN A 33 -23.27 -2.00 23.78
C ASN A 33 -22.05 -1.27 24.34
N GLY A 34 -21.56 -0.20 23.67
CA GLY A 34 -20.41 0.53 24.17
C GLY A 34 -19.55 1.14 23.07
N TYR A 35 -18.31 1.49 23.40
CA TYR A 35 -17.36 2.13 22.51
C TYR A 35 -16.32 1.15 21.99
N VAL A 36 -15.77 1.46 20.84
CA VAL A 36 -14.79 0.63 20.13
C VAL A 36 -13.62 1.49 19.68
N LEU A 37 -12.41 0.97 19.82
CA LEU A 37 -11.18 1.53 19.27
C LEU A 37 -10.67 0.64 18.13
N SER A 38 -10.26 1.24 17.02
CA SER A 38 -9.67 0.54 15.89
C SER A 38 -8.64 1.42 15.20
N SER A 39 -7.67 0.80 14.55
CA SER A 39 -6.73 1.52 13.68
C SER A 39 -7.40 2.05 12.41
N GLU A 40 -8.45 1.37 11.92
CA GLU A 40 -9.10 1.70 10.66
C GLU A 40 -10.62 1.77 10.78
N SER A 41 -11.24 2.73 10.08
CA SER A 41 -12.71 2.93 10.09
C SER A 41 -13.48 1.75 9.51
N CYS A 42 -12.91 1.02 8.55
CA CYS A 42 -13.55 -0.16 7.96
C CYS A 42 -13.86 -1.29 8.95
N ALA A 43 -13.19 -1.31 10.11
CA ALA A 43 -13.49 -2.27 11.16
C ALA A 43 -14.88 -2.01 11.78
N PHE A 44 -15.30 -0.75 11.82
CA PHE A 44 -16.62 -0.38 12.36
C PHE A 44 -17.76 -0.88 11.48
N ASP A 45 -17.60 -0.84 10.15
CA ASP A 45 -18.59 -1.38 9.22
C ASP A 45 -18.82 -2.88 9.46
N ALA A 46 -17.74 -3.63 9.72
CA ALA A 46 -17.79 -5.07 9.95
C ALA A 46 -18.61 -5.46 11.21
N ILE A 47 -18.61 -4.60 12.23
CA ILE A 47 -19.31 -4.83 13.50
C ILE A 47 -20.54 -3.94 13.68
N LYS A 48 -20.94 -3.20 12.63
CA LYS A 48 -22.06 -2.24 12.66
C LYS A 48 -21.91 -1.16 13.75
N ALA A 49 -20.69 -0.71 13.98
CA ALA A 49 -20.42 0.43 14.86
C ALA A 49 -20.51 1.74 14.08
N GLU A 50 -21.00 2.77 14.73
CA GLU A 50 -20.98 4.13 14.21
C GLU A 50 -19.56 4.72 14.36
N PHE A 51 -19.00 5.29 13.29
CA PHE A 51 -17.76 6.04 13.36
C PHE A 51 -18.01 7.39 14.06
N ILE A 52 -17.29 7.66 15.14
CA ILE A 52 -17.39 8.93 15.85
C ILE A 52 -16.34 9.92 15.32
N ARG A 53 -15.06 9.58 15.45
CA ARG A 53 -13.93 10.43 15.02
C ARG A 53 -12.60 9.70 14.99
N HIS A 54 -11.64 10.31 14.35
CA HIS A 54 -10.23 9.96 14.56
C HIS A 54 -9.74 10.49 15.92
N ILE A 55 -8.78 9.77 16.51
CA ILE A 55 -8.05 10.24 17.70
C ILE A 55 -6.90 11.10 17.21
N ASP A 56 -6.74 12.28 17.80
CA ASP A 56 -5.73 13.24 17.37
C ASP A 56 -4.31 12.79 17.76
N PRO A 57 -3.27 13.27 17.05
CA PRO A 57 -1.88 13.08 17.47
C PRO A 57 -1.65 13.58 18.90
N GLY A 58 -0.99 12.75 19.72
CA GLY A 58 -0.72 13.07 21.11
C GLY A 58 -1.92 12.99 22.05
N GLU A 59 -3.04 12.44 21.57
CA GLU A 59 -4.26 12.26 22.36
C GLU A 59 -4.31 10.87 22.99
N MET A 60 -4.85 10.83 24.21
CA MET A 60 -5.25 9.62 24.93
C MET A 60 -6.76 9.68 25.19
N VAL A 61 -7.47 8.63 24.82
CA VAL A 61 -8.90 8.43 25.09
C VAL A 61 -9.06 7.34 26.14
N ILE A 62 -9.86 7.59 27.14
CA ILE A 62 -10.18 6.66 28.23
C ILE A 62 -11.69 6.41 28.19
N ILE A 63 -12.07 5.15 28.16
CA ILE A 63 -13.44 4.66 28.12
C ILE A 63 -13.65 3.80 29.37
N ASP A 64 -14.59 4.19 30.23
CA ASP A 64 -14.97 3.47 31.44
C ASP A 64 -16.48 3.61 31.71
N ASP A 65 -16.96 3.16 32.86
CA ASP A 65 -18.36 3.23 33.26
C ASP A 65 -18.90 4.68 33.34
N SER A 66 -18.01 5.68 33.49
CA SER A 66 -18.39 7.10 33.49
C SER A 66 -18.52 7.67 32.06
N GLY A 67 -18.17 6.90 31.04
CA GLY A 67 -18.23 7.30 29.63
C GLY A 67 -16.87 7.45 28.98
N VAL A 68 -16.80 8.34 27.97
CA VAL A 68 -15.59 8.61 27.20
C VAL A 68 -14.98 9.94 27.62
N ARG A 69 -13.71 9.91 27.98
CA ARG A 69 -12.90 11.10 28.29
C ARG A 69 -11.67 11.11 27.37
N SER A 70 -11.23 12.30 27.00
CA SER A 70 -9.98 12.43 26.26
C SER A 70 -9.09 13.52 26.85
N THR A 71 -7.80 13.37 26.69
CA THR A 71 -6.79 14.33 27.08
C THR A 71 -5.62 14.34 26.12
N ILE A 72 -5.06 15.49 25.86
CA ILE A 72 -3.78 15.61 25.17
C ILE A 72 -2.68 15.34 26.20
N TYR A 73 -1.98 14.23 26.06
CA TYR A 73 -0.90 13.83 26.96
C TYR A 73 0.46 14.33 26.51
N ALA A 74 0.60 14.64 25.23
CA ALA A 74 1.86 15.12 24.67
C ALA A 74 2.02 16.63 24.88
N GLU A 75 3.27 17.06 25.03
CA GLU A 75 3.63 18.48 25.06
C GLU A 75 3.27 19.12 23.70
N PRO A 76 2.63 20.31 23.67
CA PRO A 76 2.14 20.92 22.43
C PRO A 76 3.21 21.08 21.33
N GLU A 77 4.44 21.37 21.70
CA GLU A 77 5.60 21.51 20.80
C GLU A 77 6.07 20.20 20.17
N LYS A 78 5.66 19.06 20.71
CA LYS A 78 5.94 17.73 20.18
C LYS A 78 4.85 17.22 19.24
N ILE A 79 3.71 17.88 19.20
CA ILE A 79 2.58 17.51 18.35
C ILE A 79 2.82 18.09 16.96
N ASP A 80 3.14 17.20 16.00
CA ASP A 80 3.35 17.58 14.60
C ASP A 80 2.81 16.49 13.69
N LYS A 81 1.65 16.72 13.11
CA LYS A 81 0.92 15.71 12.34
C LYS A 81 1.70 15.22 11.12
N LYS A 82 2.18 13.98 11.19
CA LYS A 82 3.02 13.30 10.19
C LYS A 82 2.49 11.89 9.89
N LEU A 83 1.26 11.79 9.43
CA LEU A 83 0.69 10.50 9.05
C LEU A 83 1.61 9.80 8.04
N CYS A 84 1.89 8.53 8.27
CA CYS A 84 2.68 7.73 7.34
C CYS A 84 1.95 7.59 6.00
N VAL A 85 2.55 8.07 4.91
CA VAL A 85 1.96 8.01 3.56
C VAL A 85 1.69 6.56 3.12
N PHE A 86 2.42 5.58 3.65
CA PHE A 86 2.20 4.17 3.37
C PHE A 86 0.85 3.64 3.86
N GLU A 87 0.18 4.34 4.77
CA GLU A 87 -1.21 4.02 5.10
C GLU A 87 -2.11 4.15 3.86
N TYR A 88 -1.95 5.22 3.07
CA TYR A 88 -2.69 5.39 1.82
C TYR A 88 -2.18 4.48 0.70
N ILE A 89 -0.87 4.26 0.61
CA ILE A 89 -0.27 3.48 -0.48
C ILE A 89 -0.60 2.00 -0.34
N TYR A 90 -0.38 1.43 0.86
CA TYR A 90 -0.36 -0.03 1.02
C TYR A 90 -1.11 -0.56 2.25
N PHE A 91 -0.89 0.02 3.47
CA PHE A 91 -1.32 -0.65 4.71
C PHE A 91 -2.82 -0.67 4.90
N ALA A 92 -3.49 0.48 4.74
CA ALA A 92 -4.91 0.58 5.00
C ALA A 92 -5.74 -0.16 3.94
N ARG A 93 -6.88 -0.69 4.36
CA ARG A 93 -7.87 -1.22 3.43
C ARG A 93 -8.45 -0.08 2.59
N GLY A 94 -8.80 -0.39 1.33
CA GLY A 94 -9.32 0.61 0.41
C GLY A 94 -10.62 1.28 0.85
N ASP A 95 -11.42 0.58 1.63
CA ASP A 95 -12.70 1.06 2.18
C ASP A 95 -12.54 1.93 3.46
N SER A 96 -11.31 2.10 3.96
CA SER A 96 -11.03 2.95 5.11
C SER A 96 -11.01 4.44 4.78
N HIS A 97 -11.37 5.25 5.79
CA HIS A 97 -11.08 6.68 5.85
C HIS A 97 -10.03 6.94 6.93
N ILE A 98 -9.02 7.72 6.60
CA ILE A 98 -7.95 8.10 7.53
C ILE A 98 -7.84 9.62 7.53
N ASP A 99 -7.93 10.22 8.71
CA ASP A 99 -7.83 11.68 8.90
C ASP A 99 -8.71 12.48 7.91
N GLY A 100 -9.92 11.98 7.65
CA GLY A 100 -10.91 12.62 6.77
C GLY A 100 -10.77 12.34 5.28
N GLN A 101 -9.80 11.52 4.86
CA GLN A 101 -9.58 11.16 3.46
C GLN A 101 -9.88 9.68 3.17
N SER A 102 -10.56 9.41 2.07
CA SER A 102 -10.79 8.05 1.58
C SER A 102 -9.51 7.46 1.01
N VAL A 103 -9.13 6.29 1.50
CA VAL A 103 -7.97 5.52 0.99
C VAL A 103 -8.20 5.14 -0.48
N TYR A 104 -9.41 4.68 -0.81
CA TYR A 104 -9.76 4.32 -2.20
C TYR A 104 -9.59 5.50 -3.16
N GLN A 105 -10.14 6.68 -2.79
CA GLN A 105 -10.04 7.87 -3.63
C GLN A 105 -8.59 8.36 -3.76
N SER A 106 -7.81 8.27 -2.69
CA SER A 106 -6.38 8.60 -2.71
C SER A 106 -5.61 7.73 -3.70
N ARG A 107 -5.86 6.41 -3.70
CA ARG A 107 -5.23 5.48 -4.66
C ARG A 107 -5.68 5.71 -6.10
N LEU A 108 -6.96 6.04 -6.34
CA LEU A 108 -7.42 6.45 -7.67
C LEU A 108 -6.70 7.71 -8.17
N ASN A 109 -6.54 8.69 -7.28
CA ASN A 109 -5.83 9.92 -7.61
C ASN A 109 -4.34 9.67 -7.92
N MET A 110 -3.67 8.81 -7.14
CA MET A 110 -2.29 8.40 -7.44
C MET A 110 -2.16 7.82 -8.85
N GLY A 111 -3.09 6.96 -9.25
CA GLY A 111 -3.11 6.41 -10.61
C GLY A 111 -3.35 7.45 -11.70
N ARG A 112 -4.22 8.43 -11.44
CA ARG A 112 -4.45 9.55 -12.35
C ARG A 112 -3.20 10.41 -12.52
N GLU A 113 -2.53 10.77 -11.43
CA GLU A 113 -1.30 11.57 -11.49
C GLU A 113 -0.18 10.79 -12.18
N LEU A 114 -0.07 9.50 -11.94
CA LEU A 114 0.89 8.62 -12.61
C LEU A 114 0.70 8.64 -14.15
N TYR A 115 -0.55 8.67 -14.63
CA TYR A 115 -0.80 8.86 -16.07
C TYR A 115 -0.35 10.25 -16.55
N ASN A 116 -0.61 11.30 -15.79
CA ASN A 116 -0.19 12.65 -16.16
C ASN A 116 1.33 12.77 -16.36
N GLU A 117 2.10 12.00 -15.58
CA GLU A 117 3.55 11.97 -15.64
C GLU A 117 4.10 11.09 -16.77
N THR A 118 3.45 9.97 -17.09
CA THR A 118 4.07 8.89 -17.90
C THR A 118 3.50 8.75 -19.32
N LYS A 119 2.19 8.89 -19.53
CA LYS A 119 1.47 8.86 -20.83
C LYS A 119 1.96 7.82 -21.84
N TYR A 120 2.07 6.56 -21.45
CA TYR A 120 2.48 5.50 -22.35
C TYR A 120 1.41 5.15 -23.38
N ASP A 121 1.85 4.87 -24.63
CA ASP A 121 1.02 4.27 -25.67
C ASP A 121 0.96 2.76 -25.48
N ALA A 122 -0.13 2.24 -24.94
CA ALA A 122 -0.32 0.85 -24.59
C ALA A 122 -1.71 0.33 -24.97
N ASP A 123 -1.85 -0.98 -25.05
CA ASP A 123 -3.09 -1.64 -25.44
C ASP A 123 -3.99 -1.92 -24.21
N ILE A 124 -3.39 -2.15 -23.05
CA ILE A 124 -4.10 -2.41 -21.80
C ILE A 124 -3.34 -1.82 -20.60
N VAL A 125 -4.11 -1.47 -19.56
CA VAL A 125 -3.62 -1.21 -18.20
C VAL A 125 -3.95 -2.41 -17.35
N MET A 126 -3.00 -2.90 -16.57
CA MET A 126 -3.23 -3.96 -15.59
C MET A 126 -2.48 -3.68 -14.29
N SER A 127 -2.86 -4.38 -13.24
CA SER A 127 -2.25 -4.23 -11.92
C SER A 127 -1.51 -5.47 -11.47
N ILE A 128 -0.59 -5.29 -10.53
CA ILE A 128 -0.18 -6.37 -9.63
C ILE A 128 -1.25 -6.43 -8.51
N PRO A 129 -2.03 -7.52 -8.44
CA PRO A 129 -3.11 -7.64 -7.47
C PRO A 129 -2.56 -7.92 -6.05
N ASP A 130 -3.18 -7.42 -4.97
CA ASP A 130 -4.41 -6.63 -4.92
C ASP A 130 -4.11 -5.11 -4.81
N SER A 131 -2.91 -4.76 -4.31
CA SER A 131 -2.53 -3.41 -3.85
C SER A 131 -2.47 -2.37 -4.98
N GLY A 132 -1.95 -2.74 -6.15
CA GLY A 132 -1.88 -1.87 -7.32
C GLY A 132 -3.21 -1.63 -8.05
N THR A 133 -4.28 -2.39 -7.71
CA THR A 133 -5.51 -2.43 -8.53
C THR A 133 -6.23 -1.07 -8.58
N THR A 134 -6.37 -0.40 -7.45
CA THR A 134 -7.09 0.89 -7.41
C THR A 134 -6.33 1.99 -8.16
N ALA A 135 -5.00 2.02 -8.05
CA ALA A 135 -4.17 2.94 -8.83
C ALA A 135 -4.24 2.64 -10.33
N ALA A 136 -4.24 1.36 -10.72
CA ALA A 136 -4.40 0.96 -12.12
C ALA A 136 -5.76 1.38 -12.69
N LEU A 137 -6.84 1.30 -11.92
CA LEU A 137 -8.15 1.83 -12.31
C LEU A 137 -8.11 3.36 -12.47
N GLY A 138 -7.40 4.08 -11.62
CA GLY A 138 -7.19 5.52 -11.73
C GLY A 138 -6.46 5.90 -13.01
N TYR A 139 -5.38 5.19 -13.32
CA TYR A 139 -4.62 5.35 -14.57
C TYR A 139 -5.47 5.04 -15.80
N ALA A 140 -6.19 3.92 -15.82
CA ALA A 140 -7.03 3.51 -16.94
C ALA A 140 -8.14 4.53 -17.21
N ARG A 141 -8.79 5.07 -16.17
CA ARG A 141 -9.81 6.13 -16.30
C ARG A 141 -9.24 7.42 -16.89
N ALA A 142 -8.04 7.81 -16.48
CA ALA A 142 -7.39 9.04 -16.94
C ALA A 142 -6.86 8.92 -18.37
N SER A 143 -6.32 7.74 -18.73
CA SER A 143 -5.72 7.49 -20.05
C SER A 143 -6.73 7.11 -21.14
N GLY A 144 -7.90 6.59 -20.75
CA GLY A 144 -8.83 5.94 -21.68
C GLY A 144 -8.40 4.56 -22.16
N ILE A 145 -7.23 4.06 -21.74
CA ILE A 145 -6.76 2.70 -22.05
C ILE A 145 -7.57 1.69 -21.21
N PRO A 146 -8.10 0.61 -21.80
CA PRO A 146 -8.91 -0.35 -21.06
C PRO A 146 -8.12 -1.06 -19.95
N PHE A 147 -8.74 -1.20 -18.77
CA PHE A 147 -8.22 -2.05 -17.70
C PHE A 147 -8.51 -3.51 -17.99
N ALA A 148 -7.54 -4.38 -17.77
CA ALA A 148 -7.70 -5.82 -17.91
C ALA A 148 -6.98 -6.58 -16.77
N GLU A 149 -7.57 -7.65 -16.30
CA GLU A 149 -6.96 -8.57 -15.33
C GLU A 149 -6.06 -9.57 -16.07
N GLY A 150 -4.79 -9.22 -16.25
CA GLY A 150 -3.79 -10.11 -16.89
C GLY A 150 -2.98 -10.94 -15.90
N LEU A 151 -3.10 -10.67 -14.59
CA LEU A 151 -2.54 -11.43 -13.49
C LEU A 151 -3.65 -11.86 -12.53
N VAL A 152 -3.67 -13.14 -12.16
CA VAL A 152 -4.62 -13.70 -11.20
C VAL A 152 -3.87 -14.16 -9.95
N LYS A 153 -4.38 -13.76 -8.78
CA LYS A 153 -3.86 -14.19 -7.50
C LYS A 153 -4.43 -15.55 -7.11
N ASN A 154 -3.55 -16.47 -6.74
CA ASN A 154 -3.96 -17.76 -6.21
C ASN A 154 -4.53 -17.59 -4.79
N ARG A 155 -5.84 -17.76 -4.64
CA ARG A 155 -6.56 -17.61 -3.37
C ARG A 155 -6.25 -18.72 -2.36
N TYR A 156 -5.72 -19.85 -2.82
CA TYR A 156 -5.34 -20.99 -1.97
C TYR A 156 -3.92 -20.86 -1.42
N SER A 157 -3.12 -19.92 -1.94
CA SER A 157 -1.78 -19.65 -1.42
C SER A 157 -1.86 -18.70 -0.23
N GLY A 158 -1.60 -19.22 0.96
CA GLY A 158 -1.48 -18.41 2.17
C GLY A 158 -0.24 -17.48 2.19
N ARG A 159 0.00 -16.81 3.33
CA ARG A 159 1.25 -16.05 3.54
C ARG A 159 2.43 -17.02 3.50
N THR A 160 3.30 -16.88 2.49
CA THR A 160 4.57 -17.61 2.44
C THR A 160 5.59 -16.89 3.31
N PHE A 161 6.30 -17.66 4.16
CA PHE A 161 7.46 -17.16 4.89
C PHE A 161 8.54 -16.66 3.92
N ILE A 162 9.34 -15.68 4.37
CA ILE A 162 10.50 -15.19 3.62
C ILE A 162 11.46 -16.36 3.42
N LYS A 163 11.71 -16.71 2.16
CA LYS A 163 12.58 -17.83 1.82
C LYS A 163 14.00 -17.33 1.51
N PRO A 164 15.05 -18.07 1.94
CA PRO A 164 16.42 -17.56 1.90
C PRO A 164 17.04 -17.52 0.51
N ASN A 165 16.68 -18.42 -0.42
CA ASN A 165 17.30 -18.48 -1.75
C ASN A 165 16.41 -17.90 -2.87
N GLN A 166 17.05 -17.56 -4.02
CA GLN A 166 16.40 -16.89 -5.14
C GLN A 166 15.38 -17.80 -5.85
N GLU A 167 15.68 -19.08 -6.01
CA GLU A 167 14.81 -20.05 -6.68
C GLU A 167 13.50 -20.26 -5.89
N GLU A 168 13.61 -20.35 -4.58
CA GLU A 168 12.45 -20.46 -3.72
C GLU A 168 11.58 -19.18 -3.70
N ARG A 169 12.18 -18.00 -3.85
CA ARG A 169 11.46 -16.73 -3.99
C ARG A 169 10.71 -16.68 -5.32
N GLU A 170 11.35 -17.10 -6.43
CA GLU A 170 10.72 -17.19 -7.74
C GLU A 170 9.53 -18.16 -7.73
N LEU A 171 9.71 -19.34 -7.16
CA LEU A 171 8.64 -20.32 -6.98
C LEU A 171 7.49 -19.74 -6.12
N ALA A 172 7.81 -19.05 -5.04
CA ALA A 172 6.80 -18.44 -4.16
C ALA A 172 5.96 -17.38 -4.88
N VAL A 173 6.54 -16.58 -5.77
CA VAL A 173 5.79 -15.60 -6.59
C VAL A 173 4.92 -16.34 -7.61
N ARG A 174 5.45 -17.35 -8.31
CA ARG A 174 4.71 -18.16 -9.29
C ARG A 174 3.55 -18.96 -8.65
N MET A 175 3.70 -19.37 -7.39
CA MET A 175 2.60 -20.00 -6.65
C MET A 175 1.50 -19.02 -6.27
N LYS A 176 1.83 -17.71 -6.13
CA LYS A 176 0.88 -16.68 -5.73
C LYS A 176 0.18 -16.01 -6.90
N LEU A 177 0.87 -15.84 -8.03
CA LEU A 177 0.40 -15.11 -9.18
C LEU A 177 0.51 -15.97 -10.44
N ASN A 178 -0.49 -15.89 -11.31
CA ASN A 178 -0.48 -16.52 -12.61
C ASN A 178 -0.83 -15.50 -13.69
N ALA A 179 -0.04 -15.46 -14.77
CA ALA A 179 -0.35 -14.66 -15.95
C ALA A 179 -1.40 -15.35 -16.82
N LEU A 180 -2.26 -14.57 -17.47
CA LEU A 180 -3.27 -15.03 -18.41
C LEU A 180 -2.80 -14.79 -19.87
N PRO A 181 -2.24 -15.80 -20.58
CA PRO A 181 -1.66 -15.60 -21.91
C PRO A 181 -2.66 -15.04 -22.94
N HIS A 182 -3.94 -15.40 -22.84
CA HIS A 182 -4.99 -14.92 -23.74
C HIS A 182 -5.34 -13.43 -23.54
N ILE A 183 -4.98 -12.84 -22.40
CA ILE A 183 -5.15 -11.42 -22.11
C ILE A 183 -3.90 -10.62 -22.48
N VAL A 184 -2.71 -11.14 -22.11
CA VAL A 184 -1.44 -10.39 -22.21
C VAL A 184 -0.70 -10.62 -23.54
N GLY A 185 -0.99 -11.74 -24.23
CA GLY A 185 -0.28 -12.13 -25.45
C GLY A 185 -0.34 -11.08 -26.55
N GLY A 186 0.81 -10.67 -27.07
CA GLY A 186 0.96 -9.67 -28.12
C GLY A 186 0.65 -8.22 -27.72
N LYS A 187 0.33 -7.95 -26.45
CA LYS A 187 -0.07 -6.63 -25.95
C LYS A 187 1.09 -5.81 -25.43
N ARG A 188 0.98 -4.48 -25.60
CA ARG A 188 1.76 -3.47 -24.88
C ARG A 188 1.00 -3.15 -23.59
N ILE A 189 1.65 -3.29 -22.46
CA ILE A 189 1.02 -3.33 -21.15
C ILE A 189 1.57 -2.20 -20.27
N VAL A 190 0.69 -1.36 -19.69
CA VAL A 190 1.03 -0.57 -18.51
C VAL A 190 0.71 -1.43 -17.29
N LEU A 191 1.76 -1.88 -16.60
CA LEU A 191 1.66 -2.68 -15.39
C LEU A 191 1.86 -1.78 -14.17
N ILE A 192 0.86 -1.70 -13.30
CA ILE A 192 0.88 -0.81 -12.14
C ILE A 192 1.00 -1.60 -10.84
N ASP A 193 1.94 -1.18 -10.00
CA ASP A 193 2.10 -1.64 -8.62
C ASP A 193 2.05 -0.44 -7.65
N ASP A 194 1.86 -0.73 -6.37
CA ASP A 194 1.85 0.30 -5.31
C ASP A 194 3.25 0.85 -5.01
N SER A 195 4.24 -0.02 -4.87
CA SER A 195 5.59 0.34 -4.45
C SER A 195 6.65 -0.66 -4.92
N ILE A 196 7.88 -0.20 -5.12
CA ILE A 196 9.06 -1.05 -5.29
C ILE A 196 10.02 -0.82 -4.13
N VAL A 197 10.33 -1.89 -3.39
CA VAL A 197 11.30 -1.87 -2.30
C VAL A 197 12.62 -2.51 -2.76
N ARG A 198 12.61 -3.81 -3.01
CA ARG A 198 13.80 -4.60 -3.41
C ARG A 198 13.88 -4.93 -4.91
N GLY A 199 12.80 -4.74 -5.65
CA GLY A 199 12.72 -5.02 -7.08
C GLY A 199 12.66 -6.50 -7.47
N THR A 200 12.90 -7.43 -6.55
CA THR A 200 12.94 -8.87 -6.83
C THR A 200 11.60 -9.40 -7.35
N THR A 201 10.51 -9.06 -6.68
CA THR A 201 9.15 -9.50 -7.06
C THR A 201 8.75 -8.94 -8.42
N SER A 202 9.00 -7.66 -8.65
CA SER A 202 8.67 -6.98 -9.91
C SER A 202 9.40 -7.60 -11.10
N GLY A 203 10.69 -7.93 -10.94
CA GLY A 203 11.47 -8.61 -11.97
C GLY A 203 10.92 -9.99 -12.33
N ILE A 204 10.47 -10.78 -11.34
CA ILE A 204 9.85 -12.10 -11.57
C ILE A 204 8.53 -11.95 -12.32
N ILE A 205 7.71 -10.98 -11.95
CA ILE A 205 6.41 -10.73 -12.60
C ILE A 205 6.60 -10.29 -14.05
N VAL A 206 7.53 -9.37 -14.33
CA VAL A 206 7.86 -8.94 -15.68
C VAL A 206 8.32 -10.13 -16.53
N LYS A 207 9.18 -11.02 -15.99
CA LYS A 207 9.60 -12.25 -16.68
C LYS A 207 8.40 -13.16 -16.99
N MET A 208 7.52 -13.38 -16.01
CA MET A 208 6.29 -14.16 -16.18
C MET A 208 5.38 -13.62 -17.29
N LEU A 209 5.19 -12.31 -17.36
CA LEU A 209 4.37 -11.68 -18.39
C LEU A 209 5.00 -11.78 -19.78
N LYS A 210 6.34 -11.66 -19.89
CA LYS A 210 7.07 -11.89 -21.14
C LYS A 210 6.96 -13.34 -21.61
N GLU A 211 7.09 -14.31 -20.69
CA GLU A 211 6.88 -15.75 -20.98
C GLU A 211 5.44 -16.03 -21.44
N ALA A 212 4.45 -15.28 -20.94
CA ALA A 212 3.05 -15.34 -21.36
C ALA A 212 2.77 -14.62 -22.71
N GLY A 213 3.80 -14.03 -23.34
CA GLY A 213 3.72 -13.45 -24.67
C GLY A 213 3.47 -11.94 -24.72
N ALA A 214 3.62 -11.21 -23.61
CA ALA A 214 3.51 -9.75 -23.62
C ALA A 214 4.57 -9.13 -24.55
N LYS A 215 4.13 -8.18 -25.40
CA LYS A 215 4.99 -7.52 -26.39
C LYS A 215 5.90 -6.49 -25.71
N GLU A 216 5.31 -5.63 -24.92
CA GLU A 216 6.00 -4.58 -24.17
C GLU A 216 5.38 -4.43 -22.79
N ILE A 217 6.17 -4.05 -21.78
CA ILE A 217 5.71 -3.86 -20.41
C ILE A 217 6.31 -2.55 -19.89
N TYR A 218 5.43 -1.60 -19.57
CA TYR A 218 5.76 -0.35 -18.89
C TYR A 218 5.40 -0.51 -17.42
N MET A 219 6.41 -0.73 -16.59
CA MET A 219 6.21 -0.87 -15.14
C MET A 219 6.08 0.51 -14.50
N CYS A 220 4.94 0.80 -13.90
CA CYS A 220 4.62 2.07 -13.26
C CYS A 220 4.33 1.86 -11.78
N ILE A 221 4.86 2.74 -10.93
CA ILE A 221 4.73 2.65 -9.48
C ILE A 221 4.00 3.88 -8.96
N SER A 222 2.94 3.66 -8.20
CA SER A 222 2.09 4.75 -7.70
C SER A 222 2.63 5.45 -6.46
N SER A 223 3.67 4.90 -5.83
CA SER A 223 4.37 5.56 -4.72
C SER A 223 5.65 6.27 -5.16
N PRO A 224 6.13 7.23 -4.37
CA PRO A 224 7.50 7.73 -4.50
C PRO A 224 8.54 6.63 -4.28
N THR A 225 9.77 6.86 -4.75
CA THR A 225 10.91 5.97 -4.55
C THR A 225 11.28 5.83 -3.06
N ILE A 226 11.64 4.60 -2.65
CA ILE A 226 12.05 4.31 -1.27
C ILE A 226 13.57 4.25 -1.22
N GLU A 227 14.22 5.34 -0.83
CA GLU A 227 15.68 5.49 -0.82
C GLU A 227 16.31 5.32 0.57
N TYR A 228 15.50 5.45 1.62
CA TYR A 228 15.96 5.43 3.00
C TYR A 228 15.21 4.38 3.82
N SER A 229 15.91 3.83 4.81
CA SER A 229 15.32 2.91 5.78
C SER A 229 14.27 3.61 6.64
N CYS A 230 13.20 2.90 6.96
CA CYS A 230 12.19 3.38 7.88
C CYS A 230 12.63 3.16 9.33
N HIS A 231 12.44 4.18 10.18
CA HIS A 231 12.69 4.12 11.63
C HIS A 231 11.40 3.98 12.45
N TYR A 232 10.24 3.82 11.79
CA TYR A 232 8.90 3.87 12.38
C TYR A 232 8.06 2.61 12.10
N GLY A 233 8.74 1.45 12.00
CA GLY A 233 8.09 0.14 12.01
C GLY A 233 7.85 -0.53 10.65
N ILE A 234 8.36 0.01 9.53
CA ILE A 234 8.40 -0.71 8.25
C ILE A 234 9.73 -1.46 8.17
N ASP A 235 9.71 -2.75 7.85
CA ASP A 235 10.92 -3.58 7.70
C ASP A 235 11.69 -3.27 6.41
N THR A 236 12.40 -2.16 6.45
CA THR A 236 13.37 -1.71 5.45
C THR A 236 14.72 -1.39 6.10
N SER A 237 15.12 -2.24 7.06
CA SER A 237 16.27 -2.00 7.94
C SER A 237 17.61 -1.91 7.21
N VAL A 238 17.76 -2.60 6.09
CA VAL A 238 19.00 -2.67 5.32
C VAL A 238 18.92 -1.81 4.06
N ARG A 239 19.49 -0.60 4.10
CA ARG A 239 19.45 0.35 2.99
C ARG A 239 20.00 -0.22 1.67
N LYS A 240 21.00 -1.10 1.72
CA LYS A 240 21.58 -1.75 0.52
C LYS A 240 20.60 -2.65 -0.23
N GLU A 241 19.52 -3.08 0.40
CA GLU A 241 18.45 -3.86 -0.23
C GLU A 241 17.41 -2.99 -0.92
N LEU A 242 17.42 -1.68 -0.69
CA LEU A 242 16.53 -0.75 -1.37
C LEU A 242 17.06 -0.47 -2.77
N ILE A 243 16.29 -0.85 -3.79
CA ILE A 243 16.71 -0.69 -5.19
C ILE A 243 16.97 0.78 -5.52
N ALA A 244 16.12 1.69 -5.06
CA ALA A 244 16.25 3.12 -5.31
C ALA A 244 17.44 3.78 -4.57
N ALA A 245 17.95 3.16 -3.50
CA ALA A 245 19.14 3.64 -2.79
C ALA A 245 20.45 3.25 -3.48
N THR A 246 20.42 2.24 -4.37
CA THR A 246 21.62 1.66 -4.99
C THR A 246 21.65 1.86 -6.51
N HIS A 247 20.52 2.22 -7.13
CA HIS A 247 20.35 2.41 -8.56
C HIS A 247 19.63 3.71 -8.85
N THR A 248 19.96 4.36 -9.96
CA THR A 248 19.16 5.51 -10.44
C THR A 248 17.84 5.00 -11.02
N CYS A 249 16.79 5.84 -11.00
CA CYS A 249 15.47 5.48 -11.53
C CYS A 249 15.53 4.99 -13.00
N LEU A 250 16.45 5.49 -13.81
CA LEU A 250 16.68 5.04 -15.18
C LEU A 250 17.14 3.58 -15.28
N LEU A 251 17.79 3.05 -14.26
CA LEU A 251 18.32 1.68 -14.29
C LEU A 251 17.28 0.64 -13.90
N TYR A 252 16.39 0.93 -12.96
CA TYR A 252 15.35 -0.03 -12.53
C TYR A 252 14.02 0.14 -13.28
N THR A 253 13.80 1.25 -13.98
CA THR A 253 12.65 1.45 -14.89
C THR A 253 12.98 1.12 -16.34
N SER A 254 14.28 0.98 -16.69
CA SER A 254 14.70 0.67 -18.06
C SER A 254 14.47 -0.81 -18.36
N PRO A 255 13.90 -1.16 -19.50
CA PRO A 255 14.01 -2.51 -20.04
C PRO A 255 15.48 -2.85 -20.21
N SER A 256 15.85 -4.12 -20.07
CA SER A 256 17.20 -4.69 -20.04
C SER A 256 18.31 -3.87 -20.73
N PRO A 257 19.56 -3.84 -20.22
CA PRO A 257 20.69 -3.18 -20.91
C PRO A 257 20.89 -3.55 -22.37
N ARG A 258 20.33 -4.68 -22.81
CA ARG A 258 20.34 -5.13 -24.23
C ARG A 258 19.42 -4.30 -25.13
N ASP A 259 18.44 -3.60 -24.59
CA ASP A 259 17.50 -2.80 -25.39
C ASP A 259 18.04 -1.38 -25.70
N ARG A 260 19.16 -0.98 -25.07
CA ARG A 260 19.88 0.29 -25.37
C ARG A 260 20.72 0.25 -26.65
N THR A 261 20.87 -0.91 -27.28
CA THR A 261 21.72 -1.07 -28.49
C THR A 261 20.93 -1.08 -29.80
N ARG A 262 19.63 -0.69 -29.74
CA ARG A 262 18.78 -0.54 -30.93
C ARG A 262 18.22 0.90 -31.00
N SER A 263 19.10 1.83 -31.22
CA SER A 263 18.79 3.16 -31.76
C SER A 263 19.71 3.44 -32.95
#